data_e60101f80314fff13cd42f6b76f3ac17
#
_entry.id   e60101f80314fff13cd42f6b76f3ac17
#
_cell.length_a   1.000
_cell.length_b   1.000
_cell.length_c   1.000
_cell.angle_alpha   90.00
_cell.angle_beta   90.00
_cell.angle_gamma   90.00
#
_symmetry.space_group_name_H-M   'P 1'
#
loop_
_entity.id
_entity.type
_entity.pdbx_description
1 polymer ?
#
loop_
_entity_poly.entity_id
_entity_poly.type
_entity_poly.pdbx_seq_one_letter_code
_entity_poly.pdbx_strand_id
1 'polypeptide(L)'
;MKESKTIQAVPGSGVMWRAFRAAAPQTVPVFAGYLVLGMGYGIYVQSLGLPVWMPMLMGTVVYGGSLEFVLASLLLGAFSPLSAFLMALMIQARHLFYGLAMLERYKGYGLRSFYMIFAMSDETFSITCSAEPPQGIDRGWFMFFITLLDQFYWVASAGLGAVVGSVLPFSTKGVDFVMTAMFVVIFLNQWEKEKQH
;
A
#
# COMPACT_ATOMS: atom_id res chain seq x y z
N MET A 1 5.68 -37.91 -5.59
CA MET A 1 6.95 -37.15 -5.58
C MET A 1 7.08 -36.54 -6.98
N LYS A 2 6.56 -35.32 -7.21
CA LYS A 2 6.71 -34.59 -8.48
C LYS A 2 7.83 -33.58 -8.28
N GLU A 3 8.98 -33.84 -8.90
CA GLU A 3 10.06 -32.86 -8.97
C GLU A 3 9.56 -31.58 -9.62
N SER A 4 9.55 -30.50 -8.83
CA SER A 4 9.37 -29.15 -9.33
C SER A 4 10.61 -28.79 -10.14
N LYS A 5 10.54 -28.90 -11.46
CA LYS A 5 11.55 -28.33 -12.36
C LYS A 5 11.57 -26.83 -12.15
N THR A 6 12.55 -26.36 -11.38
CA THR A 6 12.93 -24.94 -11.31
C THR A 6 13.39 -24.54 -12.70
N ILE A 7 12.50 -23.90 -13.45
CA ILE A 7 12.87 -23.24 -14.71
C ILE A 7 13.76 -22.07 -14.33
N GLN A 8 15.08 -22.26 -14.47
CA GLN A 8 16.04 -21.15 -14.34
C GLN A 8 15.71 -20.13 -15.41
N ALA A 9 15.21 -18.97 -15.00
CA ALA A 9 14.92 -17.86 -15.87
C ALA A 9 16.22 -17.35 -16.50
N VAL A 10 16.25 -17.31 -17.84
CA VAL A 10 17.34 -16.70 -18.59
C VAL A 10 17.44 -15.23 -18.21
N PRO A 11 18.61 -14.71 -17.75
CA PRO A 11 18.75 -13.31 -17.37
C PRO A 11 18.80 -12.44 -18.63
N GLY A 12 17.71 -11.76 -18.93
CA GLY A 12 17.62 -10.81 -20.01
C GLY A 12 16.56 -9.74 -19.73
N SER A 13 16.76 -8.54 -20.23
CA SER A 13 15.85 -7.38 -20.10
C SER A 13 14.39 -7.69 -20.46
N GLY A 14 14.14 -8.72 -21.24
CA GLY A 14 12.80 -9.20 -21.57
C GLY A 14 12.02 -9.89 -20.44
N VAL A 15 12.71 -10.42 -19.40
CA VAL A 15 12.03 -11.12 -18.30
C VAL A 15 11.27 -10.13 -17.41
N MET A 16 11.92 -9.04 -17.03
CA MET A 16 11.32 -7.98 -16.21
C MET A 16 10.14 -7.32 -16.94
N TRP A 17 10.31 -6.99 -18.20
CA TRP A 17 9.27 -6.35 -18.99
C TRP A 17 8.03 -7.24 -19.16
N ARG A 18 8.23 -8.54 -19.41
CA ARG A 18 7.11 -9.49 -19.48
C ARG A 18 6.39 -9.63 -18.15
N ALA A 19 7.13 -9.67 -17.03
CA ALA A 19 6.56 -9.73 -15.68
C ALA A 19 5.77 -8.44 -15.35
N PHE A 20 6.30 -7.27 -15.68
CA PHE A 20 5.61 -5.99 -15.53
C PHE A 20 4.29 -5.95 -16.31
N ARG A 21 4.32 -6.32 -17.61
CA ARG A 21 3.10 -6.36 -18.43
C ARG A 21 2.06 -7.35 -17.94
N ALA A 22 2.46 -8.43 -17.29
CA ALA A 22 1.55 -9.40 -16.70
C ALA A 22 0.99 -8.90 -15.35
N ALA A 23 1.78 -8.15 -14.56
CA ALA A 23 1.38 -7.61 -13.27
C ALA A 23 0.41 -6.42 -13.40
N ALA A 24 0.65 -5.50 -14.33
CA ALA A 24 -0.10 -4.26 -14.45
C ALA A 24 -1.63 -4.43 -14.54
N PRO A 25 -2.20 -5.38 -15.32
CA PRO A 25 -3.64 -5.57 -15.36
C PRO A 25 -4.25 -6.03 -14.01
N GLN A 26 -3.47 -6.73 -13.18
CA GLN A 26 -3.93 -7.21 -11.88
C GLN A 26 -4.09 -6.08 -10.86
N THR A 27 -3.33 -4.98 -11.03
CA THR A 27 -3.33 -3.83 -10.11
C THR A 27 -4.30 -2.72 -10.51
N VAL A 28 -4.95 -2.79 -11.67
CA VAL A 28 -5.90 -1.76 -12.14
C VAL A 28 -7.04 -1.48 -11.14
N PRO A 29 -7.67 -2.49 -10.51
CA PRO A 29 -8.71 -2.23 -9.50
C PRO A 29 -8.15 -1.48 -8.28
N VAL A 30 -6.92 -1.79 -7.86
CA VAL A 30 -6.25 -1.12 -6.75
C VAL A 30 -5.93 0.33 -7.11
N PHE A 31 -5.45 0.58 -8.33
CA PHE A 31 -5.23 1.94 -8.82
C PHE A 31 -6.47 2.83 -8.66
N ALA A 32 -7.64 2.35 -9.07
CA ALA A 32 -8.89 3.12 -8.94
C ALA A 32 -9.22 3.46 -7.48
N GLY A 33 -9.06 2.52 -6.56
CA GLY A 33 -9.24 2.73 -5.12
C GLY A 33 -8.22 3.71 -4.53
N TYR A 34 -6.96 3.51 -4.85
CA TYR A 34 -5.86 4.34 -4.35
C TYR A 34 -5.87 5.75 -4.92
N LEU A 35 -6.38 5.95 -6.14
CA LEU A 35 -6.56 7.29 -6.69
C LEU A 35 -7.48 8.13 -5.79
N VAL A 36 -8.60 7.57 -5.37
CA VAL A 36 -9.57 8.28 -4.51
C VAL A 36 -9.05 8.43 -3.09
N LEU A 37 -8.61 7.33 -2.46
CA LEU A 37 -8.16 7.34 -1.07
C LEU A 37 -6.85 8.11 -0.88
N GLY A 38 -5.89 7.93 -1.78
CA GLY A 38 -4.61 8.63 -1.74
C GLY A 38 -4.77 10.14 -1.98
N MET A 39 -5.63 10.54 -2.93
CA MET A 39 -5.95 11.96 -3.09
C MET A 39 -6.60 12.54 -1.82
N GLY A 40 -7.55 11.83 -1.22
CA GLY A 40 -8.16 12.21 0.05
C GLY A 40 -7.11 12.38 1.16
N TYR A 41 -6.15 11.44 1.25
CA TYR A 41 -5.04 11.53 2.17
C TYR A 41 -4.15 12.75 1.91
N GLY A 42 -3.76 12.99 0.66
CA GLY A 42 -2.94 14.16 0.30
C GLY A 42 -3.62 15.48 0.64
N ILE A 43 -4.91 15.63 0.32
CA ILE A 43 -5.73 16.79 0.69
C ILE A 43 -5.77 16.95 2.22
N TYR A 44 -5.98 15.86 2.95
CA TYR A 44 -5.99 15.86 4.41
C TYR A 44 -4.67 16.39 4.99
N VAL A 45 -3.53 15.84 4.55
CA VAL A 45 -2.21 16.27 5.03
C VAL A 45 -1.99 17.77 4.74
N GLN A 46 -2.40 18.24 3.57
CA GLN A 46 -2.30 19.64 3.18
C GLN A 46 -3.20 20.53 4.05
N SER A 47 -4.41 20.08 4.41
CA SER A 47 -5.31 20.83 5.28
C SER A 47 -4.78 21.00 6.71
N LEU A 48 -3.87 20.13 7.13
CA LEU A 48 -3.13 20.24 8.38
C LEU A 48 -1.97 21.27 8.34
N GLY A 49 -1.71 21.87 7.18
CA GLY A 49 -0.61 22.83 6.98
C GLY A 49 0.75 22.17 6.79
N LEU A 50 0.80 20.87 6.58
CA LEU A 50 2.05 20.15 6.29
C LEU A 50 2.48 20.37 4.84
N PRO A 51 3.79 20.33 4.51
CA PRO A 51 4.27 20.59 3.16
C PRO A 51 3.81 19.53 2.15
N VAL A 52 3.64 19.94 0.88
CA VAL A 52 3.12 19.12 -0.23
C VAL A 52 3.89 17.80 -0.44
N TRP A 53 5.18 17.78 -0.15
CA TRP A 53 6.01 16.57 -0.28
C TRP A 53 5.82 15.56 0.86
N MET A 54 5.24 15.98 1.98
CA MET A 54 5.11 15.15 3.19
C MET A 54 4.30 13.85 2.94
N PRO A 55 3.10 13.89 2.33
CA PRO A 55 2.33 12.67 2.10
C PRO A 55 3.06 11.70 1.16
N MET A 56 3.86 12.21 0.20
CA MET A 56 4.68 11.35 -0.66
C MET A 56 5.80 10.67 0.12
N LEU A 57 6.47 11.40 1.02
CA LEU A 57 7.50 10.82 1.89
C LEU A 57 6.90 9.75 2.80
N MET A 58 5.79 10.04 3.45
CA MET A 58 5.14 9.10 4.35
C MET A 58 4.65 7.87 3.60
N GLY A 59 4.04 8.01 2.43
CA GLY A 59 3.63 6.91 1.57
C GLY A 59 4.81 6.07 1.06
N THR A 60 6.01 6.64 0.98
CA THR A 60 7.21 5.89 0.55
C THR A 60 7.86 5.15 1.72
N VAL A 61 7.95 5.78 2.91
CA VAL A 61 8.72 5.28 4.05
C VAL A 61 7.86 4.48 5.03
N VAL A 62 6.62 4.90 5.26
CA VAL A 62 5.70 4.27 6.21
C VAL A 62 4.78 3.28 5.49
N TYR A 63 4.21 3.69 4.37
CA TYR A 63 3.29 2.90 3.52
C TYR A 63 2.24 2.13 4.34
N GLY A 64 1.59 2.83 5.24
CA GLY A 64 0.67 2.25 6.21
C GLY A 64 -0.79 2.68 6.04
N GLY A 65 -1.15 3.42 4.97
CA GLY A 65 -2.52 3.90 4.74
C GLY A 65 -3.12 4.57 5.96
N SER A 66 -3.93 3.84 6.74
CA SER A 66 -4.59 4.35 7.95
C SER A 66 -3.61 4.92 8.98
N LEU A 67 -2.42 4.31 9.13
CA LEU A 67 -1.38 4.82 10.04
C LEU A 67 -0.86 6.18 9.60
N GLU A 68 -0.76 6.44 8.30
CA GLU A 68 -0.27 7.70 7.77
C GLU A 68 -1.19 8.88 8.13
N PHE A 69 -2.51 8.68 8.11
CA PHE A 69 -3.47 9.70 8.56
C PHE A 69 -3.26 10.04 10.05
N VAL A 70 -3.10 9.03 10.88
CA VAL A 70 -2.87 9.21 12.32
C VAL A 70 -1.51 9.87 12.56
N LEU A 71 -0.48 9.43 11.86
CA LEU A 71 0.87 9.97 11.98
C LEU A 71 0.93 11.44 11.57
N ALA A 72 0.23 11.84 10.49
CA ALA A 72 0.16 13.23 10.07
C ALA A 72 -0.40 14.15 11.18
N SER A 73 -1.44 13.71 11.91
CA SER A 73 -1.98 14.46 13.05
C SER A 73 -1.05 14.45 14.27
N LEU A 74 -0.34 13.35 14.52
CA LEU A 74 0.62 13.25 15.63
C LEU A 74 1.82 14.18 15.45
N LEU A 75 2.23 14.45 14.20
CA LEU A 75 3.34 15.37 13.91
C LEU A 75 3.04 16.82 14.31
N LEU A 76 1.77 17.19 14.46
CA LEU A 76 1.37 18.55 14.87
C LEU A 76 1.21 18.70 16.39
N GLY A 77 1.15 17.62 17.11
CA GLY A 77 0.97 17.61 18.55
C GLY A 77 2.25 17.42 19.34
N ALA A 78 2.14 17.28 20.66
CA ALA A 78 3.24 16.85 21.51
C ALA A 78 3.60 15.39 21.17
N PHE A 79 4.69 15.21 20.43
CA PHE A 79 5.11 13.90 19.94
C PHE A 79 5.59 13.01 21.10
N SER A 80 4.89 11.92 21.34
CA SER A 80 5.30 10.86 22.27
C SER A 80 5.68 9.61 21.47
N PRO A 81 6.97 9.24 21.42
CA PRO A 81 7.42 8.08 20.67
C PRO A 81 6.73 6.77 21.09
N LEU A 82 6.51 6.60 22.40
CA LEU A 82 5.85 5.41 22.93
C LEU A 82 4.39 5.32 22.49
N SER A 83 3.65 6.41 22.55
CA SER A 83 2.25 6.45 22.09
C SER A 83 2.16 6.22 20.58
N ALA A 84 3.06 6.82 19.79
CA ALA A 84 3.14 6.62 18.35
C ALA A 84 3.43 5.15 18.01
N PHE A 85 4.37 4.52 18.73
CA PHE A 85 4.70 3.10 18.54
C PHE A 85 3.52 2.19 18.87
N LEU A 86 2.85 2.40 20.01
CA LEU A 86 1.70 1.59 20.41
C LEU A 86 0.54 1.73 19.43
N MET A 87 0.24 2.96 18.98
CA MET A 87 -0.77 3.19 17.94
C MET A 87 -0.39 2.52 16.62
N ALA A 88 0.86 2.65 16.18
CA ALA A 88 1.33 1.98 14.97
C ALA A 88 1.17 0.46 15.07
N LEU A 89 1.55 -0.12 16.20
CA LEU A 89 1.40 -1.56 16.44
C LEU A 89 -0.07 -2.00 16.39
N MET A 90 -0.97 -1.25 17.01
CA MET A 90 -2.40 -1.58 17.01
C MET A 90 -3.02 -1.47 15.60
N ILE A 91 -2.72 -0.40 14.86
CA ILE A 91 -3.28 -0.16 13.52
C ILE A 91 -2.71 -1.17 12.51
N GLN A 92 -1.41 -1.47 12.61
CA GLN A 92 -0.68 -2.30 11.64
C GLN A 92 -0.52 -3.76 12.09
N ALA A 93 -1.14 -4.18 13.18
CA ALA A 93 -1.04 -5.56 13.69
C ALA A 93 -1.36 -6.61 12.61
N ARG A 94 -2.30 -6.33 11.71
CA ARG A 94 -2.66 -7.20 10.59
C ARG A 94 -1.50 -7.50 9.64
N HIS A 95 -0.58 -6.55 9.44
CA HIS A 95 0.58 -6.73 8.54
C HIS A 95 1.55 -7.80 9.06
N LEU A 96 1.61 -8.04 10.37
CA LEU A 96 2.38 -9.15 10.95
C LEU A 96 1.85 -10.51 10.43
N PHE A 97 0.52 -10.65 10.37
CA PHE A 97 -0.11 -11.87 9.87
C PHE A 97 0.06 -12.03 8.36
N TYR A 98 -0.02 -10.95 7.59
CA TYR A 98 0.24 -10.99 6.15
C TYR A 98 1.68 -11.39 5.85
N GLY A 99 2.65 -10.77 6.54
CA GLY A 99 4.05 -11.13 6.42
C GLY A 99 4.30 -12.61 6.70
N LEU A 100 3.71 -13.13 7.78
CA LEU A 100 3.82 -14.55 8.15
C LEU A 100 3.20 -15.47 7.09
N ALA A 101 2.01 -15.15 6.59
CA ALA A 101 1.31 -15.94 5.57
C ALA A 101 2.08 -15.98 4.23
N MET A 102 2.82 -14.92 3.92
CA MET A 102 3.53 -14.80 2.65
C MET A 102 5.00 -15.25 2.70
N LEU A 103 5.53 -15.64 3.88
CA LEU A 103 6.93 -16.05 4.03
C LEU A 103 7.36 -17.12 3.03
N GLU A 104 6.58 -18.19 2.89
CA GLU A 104 6.90 -19.29 1.96
C GLU A 104 6.78 -18.84 0.49
N ARG A 105 5.82 -17.96 0.16
CA ARG A 105 5.64 -17.46 -1.21
C ARG A 105 6.75 -16.52 -1.65
N TYR A 106 7.36 -15.78 -0.71
CA TYR A 106 8.41 -14.79 -0.97
C TYR A 106 9.82 -15.35 -0.73
N LYS A 107 9.92 -16.60 -0.31
CA LYS A 107 11.21 -17.28 -0.05
C LYS A 107 12.05 -17.38 -1.32
N GLY A 108 13.33 -17.03 -1.18
CA GLY A 108 14.33 -17.24 -2.25
C GLY A 108 14.51 -16.08 -3.23
N TYR A 109 13.76 -14.96 -3.08
CA TYR A 109 13.92 -13.80 -3.98
C TYR A 109 14.89 -12.72 -3.44
N GLY A 110 15.59 -12.97 -2.34
CA GLY A 110 16.61 -12.07 -1.78
C GLY A 110 16.05 -10.71 -1.37
N LEU A 111 16.69 -9.61 -1.78
CA LEU A 111 16.26 -8.25 -1.45
C LEU A 111 14.84 -7.92 -1.93
N ARG A 112 14.37 -8.57 -3.00
CA ARG A 112 12.98 -8.41 -3.47
C ARG A 112 11.97 -8.92 -2.44
N SER A 113 12.28 -10.02 -1.73
CA SER A 113 11.42 -10.53 -0.65
C SER A 113 11.26 -9.50 0.46
N PHE A 114 12.37 -8.87 0.86
CA PHE A 114 12.34 -7.82 1.89
C PHE A 114 11.46 -6.64 1.48
N TYR A 115 11.62 -6.16 0.25
CA TYR A 115 10.80 -5.08 -0.27
C TYR A 115 9.30 -5.47 -0.34
N MET A 116 8.98 -6.65 -0.86
CA MET A 116 7.60 -7.14 -0.97
C MET A 116 6.92 -7.31 0.39
N ILE A 117 7.67 -7.65 1.45
CA ILE A 117 7.14 -7.71 2.82
C ILE A 117 6.95 -6.31 3.38
N PHE A 118 7.91 -5.40 3.18
CA PHE A 118 7.83 -4.02 3.63
C PHE A 118 6.64 -3.28 3.00
N ALA A 119 6.51 -3.35 1.66
CA ALA A 119 5.48 -2.65 0.90
C ALA A 119 4.23 -3.51 0.66
N MET A 120 3.84 -4.31 1.66
CA MET A 120 2.62 -5.10 1.60
C MET A 120 1.45 -4.31 2.18
N SER A 121 0.43 -4.08 1.36
CA SER A 121 -0.87 -3.56 1.78
C SER A 121 -1.92 -4.67 1.79
N ASP A 122 -3.13 -4.36 2.25
CA ASP A 122 -4.28 -5.29 2.21
C ASP A 122 -4.59 -5.72 0.76
N GLU A 123 -4.53 -4.77 -0.16
CA GLU A 123 -4.81 -4.98 -1.58
C GLU A 123 -3.71 -5.82 -2.23
N THR A 124 -2.44 -5.46 -1.97
CA THR A 124 -1.28 -6.22 -2.46
C THR A 124 -1.31 -7.66 -1.93
N PHE A 125 -1.63 -7.86 -0.65
CA PHE A 125 -1.81 -9.19 -0.08
C PHE A 125 -2.93 -9.96 -0.79
N SER A 126 -4.09 -9.35 -0.99
CA SER A 126 -5.23 -9.96 -1.65
C SER A 126 -4.89 -10.45 -3.06
N ILE A 127 -4.16 -9.64 -3.84
CA ILE A 127 -3.73 -10.04 -5.18
C ILE A 127 -2.67 -11.13 -5.09
N THR A 128 -1.57 -10.90 -4.36
CA THR A 128 -0.41 -11.80 -4.35
C THR A 128 -0.68 -13.13 -3.67
N CYS A 129 -1.69 -13.21 -2.81
CA CYS A 129 -2.12 -14.46 -2.18
C CYS A 129 -2.76 -15.42 -3.18
N SER A 130 -3.52 -14.92 -4.16
CA SER A 130 -4.30 -15.71 -5.11
C SER A 130 -3.75 -15.71 -6.53
N ALA A 131 -3.08 -14.63 -6.96
CA ALA A 131 -2.61 -14.50 -8.33
C ALA A 131 -1.44 -15.45 -8.64
N GLU A 132 -1.57 -16.15 -9.75
CA GLU A 132 -0.48 -16.95 -10.32
C GLU A 132 -0.01 -16.31 -11.63
N PRO A 133 1.30 -16.19 -11.84
CA PRO A 133 1.83 -15.62 -13.07
C PRO A 133 1.47 -16.52 -14.27
N PRO A 134 1.22 -15.94 -15.45
CA PRO A 134 1.07 -16.71 -16.69
C PRO A 134 2.29 -17.59 -16.98
N GLN A 135 2.11 -18.65 -17.77
CA GLN A 135 3.20 -19.57 -18.13
C GLN A 135 4.39 -18.81 -18.75
N GLY A 136 5.60 -19.14 -18.28
CA GLY A 136 6.84 -18.51 -18.75
C GLY A 136 7.15 -17.12 -18.17
N ILE A 137 6.37 -16.65 -17.20
CA ILE A 137 6.65 -15.42 -16.44
C ILE A 137 7.32 -15.77 -15.09
N ASP A 138 8.40 -15.06 -14.77
CA ASP A 138 9.07 -15.20 -13.46
C ASP A 138 8.16 -14.72 -12.34
N ARG A 139 7.88 -15.61 -11.38
CA ARG A 139 6.97 -15.35 -10.27
C ARG A 139 7.48 -14.25 -9.34
N GLY A 140 8.78 -14.22 -9.08
CA GLY A 140 9.38 -13.23 -8.18
C GLY A 140 9.28 -11.81 -8.74
N TRP A 141 9.53 -11.65 -10.05
CA TRP A 141 9.35 -10.36 -10.72
C TRP A 141 7.89 -9.97 -10.86
N PHE A 142 7.01 -10.94 -11.10
CA PHE A 142 5.57 -10.69 -11.18
C PHE A 142 5.02 -10.12 -9.86
N MET A 143 5.29 -10.77 -8.72
CA MET A 143 4.87 -10.29 -7.40
C MET A 143 5.54 -8.97 -7.02
N PHE A 144 6.82 -8.80 -7.35
CA PHE A 144 7.55 -7.56 -7.12
C PHE A 144 6.89 -6.38 -7.85
N PHE A 145 6.50 -6.55 -9.11
CA PHE A 145 5.86 -5.47 -9.86
C PHE A 145 4.43 -5.16 -9.39
N ILE A 146 3.67 -6.15 -8.91
CA ILE A 146 2.38 -5.87 -8.25
C ILE A 146 2.61 -4.96 -7.05
N THR A 147 3.52 -5.32 -6.14
CA THR A 147 3.83 -4.53 -4.94
C THR A 147 4.34 -3.13 -5.28
N LEU A 148 5.23 -3.02 -6.28
CA LEU A 148 5.80 -1.75 -6.71
C LEU A 148 4.75 -0.81 -7.32
N LEU A 149 3.84 -1.35 -8.15
CA LEU A 149 2.78 -0.58 -8.78
C LEU A 149 1.78 -0.08 -7.73
N ASP A 150 1.38 -0.92 -6.79
CA ASP A 150 0.46 -0.53 -5.73
C ASP A 150 1.05 0.60 -4.87
N GLN A 151 2.31 0.48 -4.44
CA GLN A 151 2.98 1.55 -3.70
C GLN A 151 3.10 2.83 -4.53
N PHE A 152 3.46 2.72 -5.82
CA PHE A 152 3.55 3.86 -6.71
C PHE A 152 2.20 4.57 -6.86
N TYR A 153 1.10 3.82 -7.01
CA TYR A 153 -0.24 4.40 -7.12
C TYR A 153 -0.62 5.17 -5.86
N TRP A 154 -0.33 4.63 -4.68
CA TRP A 154 -0.57 5.32 -3.42
C TRP A 154 0.20 6.63 -3.31
N VAL A 155 1.52 6.58 -3.49
CA VAL A 155 2.40 7.75 -3.39
C VAL A 155 2.05 8.83 -4.41
N ALA A 156 1.80 8.43 -5.66
CA ALA A 156 1.42 9.37 -6.72
C ALA A 156 0.06 10.02 -6.45
N SER A 157 -0.92 9.25 -6.00
CA SER A 157 -2.25 9.77 -5.66
C SER A 157 -2.22 10.69 -4.45
N ALA A 158 -1.42 10.36 -3.43
CA ALA A 158 -1.19 11.22 -2.26
C ALA A 158 -0.52 12.55 -2.65
N GLY A 159 0.48 12.49 -3.53
CA GLY A 159 1.11 13.69 -4.10
C GLY A 159 0.14 14.55 -4.90
N LEU A 160 -0.65 13.95 -5.77
CA LEU A 160 -1.70 14.66 -6.54
C LEU A 160 -2.72 15.31 -5.60
N GLY A 161 -3.17 14.59 -4.57
CA GLY A 161 -4.08 15.13 -3.56
C GLY A 161 -3.49 16.32 -2.81
N ALA A 162 -2.21 16.27 -2.44
CA ALA A 162 -1.54 17.38 -1.78
C ALA A 162 -1.42 18.61 -2.69
N VAL A 163 -1.11 18.43 -3.97
CA VAL A 163 -1.11 19.54 -4.95
C VAL A 163 -2.49 20.12 -5.09
N VAL A 164 -3.51 19.30 -5.27
CA VAL A 164 -4.91 19.77 -5.34
C VAL A 164 -5.30 20.51 -4.06
N GLY A 165 -4.97 19.97 -2.90
CA GLY A 165 -5.24 20.60 -1.59
C GLY A 165 -4.53 21.92 -1.39
N SER A 166 -3.34 22.12 -1.99
CA SER A 166 -2.60 23.38 -1.88
C SER A 166 -3.18 24.51 -2.74
N VAL A 167 -3.89 24.18 -3.81
CA VAL A 167 -4.47 25.16 -4.75
C VAL A 167 -5.89 25.52 -4.38
N LEU A 168 -6.65 24.57 -3.81
CA LEU A 168 -8.04 24.81 -3.44
C LEU A 168 -8.13 25.42 -2.04
N PRO A 169 -8.90 26.50 -1.85
CA PRO A 169 -9.14 27.09 -0.53
C PRO A 169 -10.09 26.17 0.28
N PHE A 170 -9.54 25.11 0.86
CA PHE A 170 -10.31 24.25 1.75
C PHE A 170 -10.51 24.93 3.10
N SER A 171 -11.78 24.97 3.55
CA SER A 171 -12.06 25.24 4.96
C SER A 171 -11.58 24.04 5.79
N THR A 172 -10.80 24.30 6.83
CA THR A 172 -10.38 23.28 7.81
C THR A 172 -11.55 22.73 8.63
N LYS A 173 -12.75 23.33 8.50
CA LYS A 173 -13.96 22.83 9.14
C LYS A 173 -14.36 21.49 8.51
N GLY A 174 -14.29 20.44 9.30
CA GLY A 174 -14.65 19.08 8.87
C GLY A 174 -13.47 18.17 8.57
N VAL A 175 -12.23 18.64 8.67
CA VAL A 175 -11.02 17.82 8.51
C VAL A 175 -10.98 16.70 9.57
N ASP A 176 -11.38 17.00 10.80
CA ASP A 176 -11.49 15.99 11.87
C ASP A 176 -12.50 14.88 11.52
N PHE A 177 -13.53 15.22 10.73
CA PHE A 177 -14.51 14.25 10.27
C PHE A 177 -13.99 13.33 9.17
N VAL A 178 -13.03 13.76 8.36
CA VAL A 178 -12.45 12.91 7.30
C VAL A 178 -11.83 11.65 7.86
N MET A 179 -11.08 11.75 8.97
CA MET A 179 -10.53 10.58 9.66
C MET A 179 -11.63 9.65 10.15
N THR A 180 -12.64 10.19 10.83
CA THR A 180 -13.76 9.39 11.31
C THR A 180 -14.50 8.70 10.18
N ALA A 181 -14.79 9.42 9.10
CA ALA A 181 -15.45 8.87 7.92
C ALA A 181 -14.63 7.75 7.29
N MET A 182 -13.30 7.90 7.19
CA MET A 182 -12.42 6.89 6.64
C MET A 182 -12.43 5.61 7.49
N PHE A 183 -12.33 5.73 8.82
CA PHE A 183 -12.39 4.56 9.69
C PHE A 183 -13.76 3.86 9.63
N VAL A 184 -14.85 4.61 9.51
CA VAL A 184 -16.18 4.05 9.30
C VAL A 184 -16.27 3.30 7.97
N VAL A 185 -15.74 3.85 6.89
CA VAL A 185 -15.71 3.19 5.57
C VAL A 185 -14.87 1.90 5.61
N ILE A 186 -13.69 1.94 6.24
CA ILE A 186 -12.85 0.74 6.40
C ILE A 186 -13.60 -0.32 7.20
N PHE A 187 -14.23 0.05 8.30
CA PHE A 187 -15.02 -0.86 9.13
C PHE A 187 -16.18 -1.47 8.34
N LEU A 188 -16.95 -0.68 7.62
CA LEU A 188 -18.07 -1.15 6.80
C LEU A 188 -17.62 -2.09 5.70
N ASN A 189 -16.51 -1.79 5.02
CA ASN A 189 -15.96 -2.66 3.98
C ASN A 189 -15.50 -4.01 4.55
N GLN A 190 -14.90 -4.03 5.73
CA GLN A 190 -14.52 -5.28 6.41
C GLN A 190 -15.75 -6.07 6.85
N TRP A 191 -16.74 -5.40 7.43
CA TRP A 191 -18.01 -5.99 7.85
C TRP A 191 -18.78 -6.62 6.68
N GLU A 192 -18.79 -5.97 5.51
CA GLU A 192 -19.45 -6.50 4.32
C GLU A 192 -18.75 -7.74 3.78
N LYS A 193 -17.41 -7.76 3.77
CA LYS A 193 -16.62 -8.94 3.38
C LYS A 193 -16.88 -10.14 4.29
N GLU A 194 -17.02 -9.93 5.59
CA GLU A 194 -17.27 -11.01 6.56
C GLU A 194 -18.67 -11.61 6.42
N LYS A 195 -19.66 -10.83 5.98
CA LYS A 195 -21.03 -11.34 5.73
C LYS A 195 -21.15 -12.22 4.48
N GLN A 196 -20.17 -12.22 3.59
CA GLN A 196 -20.16 -13.01 2.35
C GLN A 196 -19.50 -14.39 2.53
N HIS A 197 -19.02 -14.70 3.73
CA HIS A 197 -18.51 -15.99 4.17
C HIS A 197 -19.45 -16.66 5.17
#